data_80a21252905b435b77537907b9247647
#
_entry.id   80a21252905b435b77537907b9247647
#
_cell.length_a   1.000
_cell.length_b   1.000
_cell.length_c   1.000
_cell.angle_alpha   90.00
_cell.angle_beta   90.00
_cell.angle_gamma   90.00
#
_symmetry.space_group_name_H-M   'P 1'
#
loop_
_entity.id
_entity.type
_entity.pdbx_description
1 polymer ?
#
loop_
_entity_poly.entity_id
_entity_poly.type
_entity_poly.pdbx_seq_one_letter_code
_entity_poly.pdbx_strand_id
1 'polypeptide(L)'
;MDLITAVIILAVLGLIFGGVLGFASIKFKVEGDPIVEQIDDILPQTQCGQCGYPGCKPYAEAIANGDEINKCPPGGEAGVKALADLLGREVIPLDEERGEEKRPSVAYIREDECIGCTKCIQACPVDAILGAPKLMHTVIIDECTGCDLCVEPCPVDCIDMIELPQTISTWKWQQPEQMIPIKQVEAN
;
A
#
# COMPACT_ATOMS: atom_id res chain seq x y z
N MET A 1 -18.47 -46.35 3.34
CA MET A 1 -18.31 -45.35 4.44
C MET A 1 -19.59 -44.55 4.48
N ASP A 2 -20.32 -44.66 5.58
CA ASP A 2 -21.62 -43.98 5.70
C ASP A 2 -21.38 -42.46 5.81
N LEU A 3 -22.31 -41.67 5.24
CA LEU A 3 -22.25 -40.19 5.28
C LEU A 3 -21.98 -39.65 6.69
N ILE A 4 -22.62 -40.28 7.68
CA ILE A 4 -22.46 -39.92 9.10
C ILE A 4 -21.00 -40.08 9.55
N THR A 5 -20.32 -41.18 9.19
CA THR A 5 -18.94 -41.42 9.55
C THR A 5 -18.00 -40.38 8.93
N ALA A 6 -18.23 -40.00 7.68
CA ALA A 6 -17.48 -38.94 7.01
C ALA A 6 -17.65 -37.58 7.71
N VAL A 7 -18.88 -37.23 8.08
CA VAL A 7 -19.18 -35.98 8.80
C VAL A 7 -18.51 -35.95 10.18
N ILE A 8 -18.53 -37.05 10.92
CA ILE A 8 -17.88 -37.14 12.23
C ILE A 8 -16.37 -36.97 12.10
N ILE A 9 -15.73 -37.64 11.12
CA ILE A 9 -14.28 -37.53 10.89
C ILE A 9 -13.90 -36.08 10.57
N LEU A 10 -14.63 -35.41 9.66
CA LEU A 10 -14.39 -34.02 9.32
C LEU A 10 -14.59 -33.07 10.50
N ALA A 11 -15.63 -33.30 11.31
CA ALA A 11 -15.88 -32.49 12.50
C ALA A 11 -14.76 -32.65 13.54
N VAL A 12 -14.27 -33.88 13.78
CA VAL A 12 -13.16 -34.13 14.70
C VAL A 12 -11.86 -33.51 14.20
N LEU A 13 -11.56 -33.64 12.89
CA LEU A 13 -10.38 -33.00 12.30
C LEU A 13 -10.48 -31.48 12.41
N GLY A 14 -11.64 -30.88 12.11
CA GLY A 14 -11.87 -29.44 12.26
C GLY A 14 -11.67 -28.95 13.69
N LEU A 15 -12.14 -29.69 14.70
CA LEU A 15 -11.93 -29.36 16.11
C LEU A 15 -10.44 -29.45 16.50
N ILE A 16 -9.74 -30.50 16.05
CA ILE A 16 -8.30 -30.67 16.35
C ILE A 16 -7.50 -29.52 15.72
N PHE A 17 -7.64 -29.28 14.41
CA PHE A 17 -6.92 -28.21 13.75
C PHE A 17 -7.29 -26.83 14.26
N GLY A 18 -8.57 -26.55 14.48
CA GLY A 18 -9.03 -25.31 15.06
C GLY A 18 -8.48 -25.06 16.46
N GLY A 19 -8.45 -26.11 17.29
CA GLY A 19 -7.87 -26.05 18.64
C GLY A 19 -6.36 -25.80 18.61
N VAL A 20 -5.62 -26.51 17.75
CA VAL A 20 -4.16 -26.33 17.58
C VAL A 20 -3.83 -24.92 17.08
N LEU A 21 -4.53 -24.44 16.04
CA LEU A 21 -4.31 -23.11 15.48
C LEU A 21 -4.72 -22.01 16.47
N GLY A 22 -5.83 -22.18 17.19
CA GLY A 22 -6.25 -21.24 18.23
C GLY A 22 -5.26 -21.14 19.38
N PHE A 23 -4.74 -22.30 19.84
CA PHE A 23 -3.69 -22.31 20.85
C PHE A 23 -2.40 -21.66 20.36
N ALA A 24 -1.97 -21.99 19.13
CA ALA A 24 -0.79 -21.39 18.52
C ALA A 24 -0.91 -19.87 18.36
N SER A 25 -2.06 -19.39 17.92
CA SER A 25 -2.36 -17.96 17.77
C SER A 25 -2.19 -17.18 19.09
N ILE A 26 -2.62 -17.77 20.21
CA ILE A 26 -2.48 -17.15 21.53
C ILE A 26 -1.01 -17.24 22.02
N LYS A 27 -0.41 -18.42 21.89
CA LYS A 27 0.93 -18.71 22.44
C LYS A 27 2.04 -18.00 21.69
N PHE A 28 1.91 -17.84 20.38
CA PHE A 28 2.90 -17.19 19.51
C PHE A 28 2.49 -15.78 19.11
N LYS A 29 1.57 -15.16 19.85
CA LYS A 29 1.23 -13.75 19.64
C LYS A 29 2.48 -12.91 19.84
N VAL A 30 2.99 -12.31 18.75
CA VAL A 30 4.04 -11.29 18.80
C VAL A 30 3.35 -9.98 19.13
N GLU A 31 3.65 -9.39 20.27
CA GLU A 31 3.20 -8.04 20.58
C GLU A 31 4.07 -7.09 19.75
N GLY A 32 3.43 -6.39 18.78
CA GLY A 32 4.09 -5.33 18.02
C GLY A 32 4.42 -4.14 18.91
N ASP A 33 5.46 -3.41 18.55
CA ASP A 33 5.76 -2.13 19.22
C ASP A 33 4.62 -1.14 18.91
N PRO A 34 3.96 -0.57 19.93
CA PRO A 34 2.85 0.37 19.73
C PRO A 34 3.21 1.58 18.86
N ILE A 35 4.48 2.00 18.86
CA ILE A 35 4.92 3.12 18.04
C ILE A 35 4.97 2.74 16.56
N VAL A 36 5.33 1.49 16.23
CA VAL A 36 5.34 0.97 14.86
C VAL A 36 3.91 0.97 14.29
N GLU A 37 2.92 0.56 15.10
CA GLU A 37 1.52 0.57 14.67
C GLU A 37 1.02 2.00 14.40
N GLN A 38 1.37 2.96 15.26
CA GLN A 38 1.00 4.36 15.06
C GLN A 38 1.67 4.98 13.82
N ILE A 39 2.93 4.62 13.55
CA ILE A 39 3.63 5.05 12.32
C ILE A 39 2.96 4.42 11.09
N ASP A 40 2.65 3.12 11.15
CA ASP A 40 2.03 2.39 10.05
C ASP A 40 0.64 2.96 9.70
N ASP A 41 -0.15 3.37 10.70
CA ASP A 41 -1.46 4.01 10.52
C ASP A 41 -1.37 5.38 9.80
N ILE A 42 -0.25 6.11 9.95
CA ILE A 42 -0.01 7.38 9.24
C ILE A 42 0.38 7.15 7.79
N LEU A 43 1.05 6.04 7.49
CA LEU A 43 1.50 5.72 6.14
C LEU A 43 0.31 5.43 5.21
N PRO A 44 0.40 5.75 3.89
CA PRO A 44 -0.74 5.70 2.96
C PRO A 44 -1.22 4.30 2.61
N GLN A 45 -0.59 3.27 3.12
CA GLN A 45 -0.94 1.84 2.92
C GLN A 45 -0.99 1.39 1.45
N THR A 46 -0.33 2.11 0.55
CA THR A 46 -0.25 1.78 -0.88
C THR A 46 0.63 0.57 -1.18
N GLN A 47 1.47 0.15 -0.23
CA GLN A 47 2.39 -0.99 -0.36
C GLN A 47 3.30 -0.91 -1.62
N CYS A 48 3.58 0.30 -2.13
CA CYS A 48 4.20 0.53 -3.43
C CYS A 48 5.71 0.26 -3.49
N GLY A 49 6.40 0.20 -2.34
CA GLY A 49 7.85 -0.06 -2.30
C GLY A 49 8.76 1.11 -2.72
N GLN A 50 8.24 2.27 -3.13
CA GLN A 50 9.05 3.43 -3.57
C GLN A 50 10.04 3.92 -2.50
N CYS A 51 9.68 3.81 -1.21
CA CYS A 51 10.57 4.12 -0.10
C CYS A 51 11.80 3.21 0.01
N GLY A 52 11.87 2.13 -0.81
CA GLY A 52 12.93 1.12 -0.78
C GLY A 52 12.68 -0.01 0.21
N TYR A 53 11.52 -0.03 0.87
CA TYR A 53 11.07 -1.11 1.75
C TYR A 53 9.99 -1.96 1.08
N PRO A 54 9.86 -3.26 1.41
CA PRO A 54 8.90 -4.17 0.76
C PRO A 54 7.44 -3.93 1.21
N GLY A 55 7.11 -2.76 1.74
CA GLY A 55 5.77 -2.38 2.19
C GLY A 55 5.79 -1.30 3.27
N CYS A 56 4.62 -0.82 3.67
CA CYS A 56 4.50 0.26 4.65
C CYS A 56 4.95 -0.18 6.05
N LYS A 57 4.57 -1.36 6.51
CA LYS A 57 4.95 -1.86 7.83
C LYS A 57 6.46 -2.02 8.04
N PRO A 58 7.25 -2.62 7.11
CA PRO A 58 8.70 -2.64 7.21
C PRO A 58 9.34 -1.25 7.26
N TYR A 59 8.76 -0.28 6.55
CA TYR A 59 9.21 1.11 6.65
C TYR A 59 8.86 1.73 8.00
N ALA A 60 7.67 1.47 8.55
CA ALA A 60 7.28 1.91 9.89
C ALA A 60 8.23 1.35 10.97
N GLU A 61 8.62 0.07 10.86
CA GLU A 61 9.61 -0.55 11.73
C GLU A 61 10.99 0.13 11.61
N ALA A 62 11.41 0.47 10.40
CA ALA A 62 12.67 1.19 10.17
C ALA A 62 12.66 2.60 10.78
N ILE A 63 11.56 3.36 10.63
CA ILE A 63 11.36 4.67 11.25
C ILE A 63 11.43 4.59 12.78
N ALA A 64 10.77 3.59 13.37
CA ALA A 64 10.81 3.35 14.80
C ALA A 64 12.23 3.05 15.29
N ASN A 65 13.07 2.41 14.48
CA ASN A 65 14.48 2.12 14.74
C ASN A 65 15.42 3.28 14.39
N GLY A 66 14.89 4.44 14.01
CA GLY A 66 15.69 5.68 13.81
C GLY A 66 15.93 6.08 12.36
N ASP A 67 15.36 5.39 11.38
CA ASP A 67 15.45 5.79 9.97
C ASP A 67 14.71 7.10 9.68
N GLU A 68 14.97 7.69 8.50
CA GLU A 68 14.40 8.96 8.07
C GLU A 68 12.90 8.82 7.75
N ILE A 69 12.14 9.89 8.03
CA ILE A 69 10.68 9.91 7.91
C ILE A 69 10.17 10.41 6.54
N ASN A 70 11.07 10.82 5.65
CA ASN A 70 10.78 11.53 4.40
C ASN A 70 10.85 10.68 3.14
N LYS A 71 10.95 9.35 3.26
CA LYS A 71 11.17 8.44 2.12
C LYS A 71 9.88 7.98 1.41
N CYS A 72 8.69 8.46 1.82
CA CYS A 72 7.43 8.02 1.27
C CYS A 72 6.78 9.05 0.33
N PRO A 73 6.97 8.98 -1.00
CA PRO A 73 6.37 9.93 -1.94
C PRO A 73 4.83 9.94 -1.91
N PRO A 74 4.12 8.79 -1.84
CA PRO A 74 2.67 8.80 -1.74
C PRO A 74 2.12 9.39 -0.43
N GLY A 75 2.93 9.44 0.64
CA GLY A 75 2.57 10.09 1.90
C GLY A 75 2.69 11.62 1.83
N GLY A 76 3.48 12.13 0.89
CA GLY A 76 3.69 13.54 0.66
C GLY A 76 4.27 14.28 1.86
N GLU A 77 4.33 15.61 1.78
CA GLU A 77 4.77 16.47 2.88
C GLU A 77 3.85 16.35 4.11
N ALA A 78 2.55 16.10 3.89
CA ALA A 78 1.60 15.92 4.98
C ALA A 78 1.92 14.69 5.83
N GLY A 79 2.34 13.58 5.20
CA GLY A 79 2.79 12.37 5.90
C GLY A 79 4.07 12.61 6.69
N VAL A 80 5.05 13.31 6.10
CA VAL A 80 6.29 13.67 6.82
C VAL A 80 5.99 14.52 8.04
N LYS A 81 5.11 15.53 7.94
CA LYS A 81 4.71 16.38 9.05
C LYS A 81 4.04 15.57 10.16
N ALA A 82 3.09 14.69 9.82
CA ALA A 82 2.40 13.83 10.78
C ALA A 82 3.37 12.89 11.52
N LEU A 83 4.32 12.31 10.80
CA LEU A 83 5.38 11.47 11.39
C LEU A 83 6.33 12.28 12.29
N ALA A 84 6.70 13.50 11.87
CA ALA A 84 7.52 14.41 12.65
C ALA A 84 6.83 14.79 13.97
N ASP A 85 5.53 15.13 13.90
CA ASP A 85 4.72 15.47 15.07
C ASP A 85 4.59 14.28 16.05
N LEU A 86 4.34 13.07 15.53
CA LEU A 86 4.25 11.85 16.33
C LEU A 86 5.56 11.53 17.05
N LEU A 87 6.69 11.68 16.37
CA LEU A 87 7.99 11.25 16.85
C LEU A 87 8.79 12.39 17.54
N GLY A 88 8.28 13.62 17.54
CA GLY A 88 8.98 14.80 18.05
C GLY A 88 10.27 15.13 17.28
N ARG A 89 10.29 14.84 15.95
CA ARG A 89 11.42 15.12 15.05
C ARG A 89 11.19 16.40 14.27
N GLU A 90 12.25 16.95 13.70
CA GLU A 90 12.13 18.07 12.76
C GLU A 90 11.52 17.63 11.43
N VAL A 91 10.69 18.51 10.84
CA VAL A 91 10.13 18.28 9.51
C VAL A 91 11.25 18.48 8.46
N ILE A 92 11.50 17.47 7.66
CA ILE A 92 12.49 17.49 6.58
C ILE A 92 11.76 17.37 5.23
N PRO A 93 12.27 17.95 4.14
CA PRO A 93 11.65 17.81 2.81
C PRO A 93 11.64 16.35 2.37
N LEU A 94 10.72 16.02 1.45
CA LEU A 94 10.69 14.69 0.84
C LEU A 94 12.03 14.37 0.17
N ASP A 95 12.40 13.10 0.20
CA ASP A 95 13.59 12.58 -0.47
C ASP A 95 13.34 12.50 -1.98
N GLU A 96 13.91 13.45 -2.74
CA GLU A 96 13.76 13.56 -4.19
C GLU A 96 14.30 12.32 -4.92
N GLU A 97 15.25 11.58 -4.34
CA GLU A 97 15.79 10.33 -4.92
C GLU A 97 14.74 9.21 -4.95
N ARG A 98 13.74 9.27 -4.07
CA ARG A 98 12.65 8.29 -3.97
C ARG A 98 11.43 8.64 -4.82
N GLY A 99 11.40 9.85 -5.36
CA GLY A 99 10.35 10.37 -6.20
C GLY A 99 9.61 11.56 -5.59
N GLU A 100 8.75 12.15 -6.40
CA GLU A 100 7.93 13.30 -6.02
C GLU A 100 6.50 12.86 -5.67
N GLU A 101 5.79 13.71 -4.93
CA GLU A 101 4.35 13.55 -4.75
C GLU A 101 3.64 13.72 -6.09
N LYS A 102 3.11 12.63 -6.65
CA LYS A 102 2.40 12.62 -7.93
C LYS A 102 0.90 12.50 -7.73
N ARG A 103 0.14 12.99 -8.70
CA ARG A 103 -1.31 12.73 -8.76
C ARG A 103 -1.57 11.22 -8.90
N PRO A 104 -2.68 10.72 -8.34
CA PRO A 104 -3.07 9.33 -8.52
C PRO A 104 -3.09 8.97 -10.00
N SER A 105 -2.31 7.98 -10.37
CA SER A 105 -2.18 7.49 -11.74
C SER A 105 -2.17 5.97 -11.77
N VAL A 106 -2.39 5.38 -12.93
CA VAL A 106 -2.31 3.94 -13.15
C VAL A 106 -1.45 3.65 -14.39
N ALA A 107 -0.76 2.54 -14.37
CA ALA A 107 -0.02 2.09 -15.53
C ALA A 107 -0.97 1.57 -16.60
N TYR A 108 -0.69 1.89 -17.86
CA TYR A 108 -1.38 1.38 -19.04
C TYR A 108 -0.36 0.76 -19.99
N ILE A 109 -0.56 -0.47 -20.38
CA ILE A 109 0.32 -1.19 -21.31
C ILE A 109 -0.30 -1.15 -22.71
N ARG A 110 0.45 -0.63 -23.69
CA ARG A 110 0.07 -0.75 -25.10
C ARG A 110 0.31 -2.20 -25.55
N GLU A 111 -0.77 -2.98 -25.56
CA GLU A 111 -0.73 -4.45 -25.73
C GLU A 111 -0.17 -4.86 -27.09
N ASP A 112 -0.38 -4.06 -28.13
CA ASP A 112 0.12 -4.26 -29.50
C ASP A 112 1.65 -4.10 -29.62
N GLU A 113 2.27 -3.34 -28.73
CA GLU A 113 3.71 -3.15 -28.67
C GLU A 113 4.39 -4.12 -27.68
N CYS A 114 3.60 -4.76 -26.83
CA CYS A 114 4.12 -5.62 -25.76
C CYS A 114 4.69 -6.94 -26.29
N ILE A 115 5.97 -7.18 -26.01
CA ILE A 115 6.69 -8.39 -26.43
C ILE A 115 6.61 -9.57 -25.45
N GLY A 116 5.90 -9.43 -24.33
CA GLY A 116 5.77 -10.50 -23.33
C GLY A 116 7.04 -10.85 -22.59
N CYS A 117 7.88 -9.86 -22.25
CA CYS A 117 9.16 -10.08 -21.58
C CYS A 117 9.08 -10.35 -20.06
N THR A 118 7.92 -10.16 -19.43
CA THR A 118 7.60 -10.36 -18.01
C THR A 118 8.34 -9.46 -17.01
N LYS A 119 9.18 -8.53 -17.44
CA LYS A 119 9.94 -7.66 -16.53
C LYS A 119 9.06 -6.75 -15.68
N CYS A 120 7.97 -6.23 -16.27
CA CYS A 120 6.99 -5.40 -15.55
C CYS A 120 6.27 -6.19 -14.45
N ILE A 121 5.95 -7.48 -14.67
CA ILE A 121 5.36 -8.35 -13.65
C ILE A 121 6.30 -8.52 -12.46
N GLN A 122 7.60 -8.76 -12.73
CA GLN A 122 8.61 -8.92 -11.69
C GLN A 122 8.86 -7.64 -10.88
N ALA A 123 8.65 -6.48 -11.50
CA ALA A 123 8.83 -5.18 -10.86
C ALA A 123 7.59 -4.71 -10.08
N CYS A 124 6.42 -5.32 -10.31
CA CYS A 124 5.18 -4.91 -9.67
C CYS A 124 5.08 -5.43 -8.23
N PRO A 125 5.09 -4.57 -7.20
CA PRO A 125 5.06 -4.99 -5.80
C PRO A 125 3.68 -5.47 -5.34
N VAL A 126 2.62 -5.16 -6.11
CA VAL A 126 1.22 -5.49 -5.78
C VAL A 126 0.59 -6.49 -6.76
N ASP A 127 1.39 -7.11 -7.63
CA ASP A 127 0.95 -8.11 -8.62
C ASP A 127 -0.22 -7.64 -9.53
N ALA A 128 -0.30 -6.34 -9.80
CA ALA A 128 -1.37 -5.75 -10.61
C ALA A 128 -1.24 -6.00 -12.12
N ILE A 129 -0.24 -6.75 -12.58
CA ILE A 129 0.01 -6.98 -14.01
C ILE A 129 -0.20 -8.44 -14.36
N LEU A 130 -1.16 -8.70 -15.25
CA LEU A 130 -1.43 -10.02 -15.80
C LEU A 130 -0.69 -10.24 -17.11
N GLY A 131 -0.19 -11.44 -17.32
CA GLY A 131 0.47 -11.83 -18.55
C GLY A 131 1.30 -13.09 -18.38
N ALA A 132 1.95 -13.51 -19.47
CA ALA A 132 2.85 -14.66 -19.45
C ALA A 132 4.00 -14.44 -20.44
N PRO A 133 5.09 -15.25 -20.34
CA PRO A 133 6.19 -15.15 -21.30
C PRO A 133 5.73 -15.29 -22.76
N LYS A 134 6.12 -14.33 -23.59
CA LYS A 134 5.75 -14.23 -25.02
C LYS A 134 4.26 -13.97 -25.30
N LEU A 135 3.49 -13.60 -24.31
CA LEU A 135 2.12 -13.11 -24.44
C LEU A 135 2.07 -11.65 -23.98
N MET A 136 1.13 -10.87 -24.52
CA MET A 136 0.92 -9.50 -24.09
C MET A 136 0.55 -9.43 -22.61
N HIS A 137 0.89 -8.31 -21.99
CA HIS A 137 0.55 -8.04 -20.59
C HIS A 137 -0.53 -6.96 -20.52
N THR A 138 -1.36 -7.02 -19.49
CA THR A 138 -2.36 -6.00 -19.18
C THR A 138 -2.33 -5.65 -17.69
N VAL A 139 -2.83 -4.47 -17.33
CA VAL A 139 -2.84 -3.98 -15.94
C VAL A 139 -4.25 -4.09 -15.37
N ILE A 140 -4.36 -4.63 -14.16
CA ILE A 140 -5.58 -4.57 -13.35
C ILE A 140 -5.61 -3.18 -12.69
N ILE A 141 -6.43 -2.29 -13.23
CA ILE A 141 -6.47 -0.87 -12.83
C ILE A 141 -6.78 -0.71 -11.34
N ASP A 142 -7.73 -1.49 -10.82
CA ASP A 142 -8.19 -1.41 -9.42
C ASP A 142 -7.11 -1.84 -8.41
N GLU A 143 -6.13 -2.64 -8.84
CA GLU A 143 -5.01 -3.11 -8.01
C GLU A 143 -3.74 -2.27 -8.22
N CYS A 144 -3.70 -1.44 -9.24
CA CYS A 144 -2.52 -0.64 -9.58
C CYS A 144 -2.38 0.57 -8.63
N THR A 145 -1.24 0.68 -7.96
CA THR A 145 -0.93 1.78 -7.02
C THR A 145 -0.29 3.01 -7.68
N GLY A 146 -0.01 2.96 -9.00
CA GLY A 146 0.59 4.08 -9.72
C GLY A 146 2.06 4.37 -9.37
N CYS A 147 2.79 3.38 -8.88
CA CYS A 147 4.17 3.54 -8.39
C CYS A 147 5.23 3.70 -9.48
N ASP A 148 4.88 3.55 -10.76
CA ASP A 148 5.72 3.62 -11.98
C ASP A 148 6.93 2.66 -12.07
N LEU A 149 7.15 1.79 -11.09
CA LEU A 149 8.27 0.83 -11.05
C LEU A 149 8.31 -0.15 -12.25
N CYS A 150 7.20 -0.33 -12.95
CA CYS A 150 7.11 -1.18 -14.14
C CYS A 150 7.58 -0.49 -15.42
N VAL A 151 7.72 0.84 -15.43
CA VAL A 151 8.05 1.64 -16.63
C VAL A 151 9.51 1.45 -17.02
N GLU A 152 10.44 1.71 -16.10
CA GLU A 152 11.88 1.64 -16.36
C GLU A 152 12.36 0.27 -16.90
N PRO A 153 11.94 -0.89 -16.34
CA PRO A 153 12.41 -2.18 -16.82
C PRO A 153 11.81 -2.61 -18.18
N CYS A 154 10.87 -1.85 -18.76
CA CYS A 154 10.24 -2.18 -20.03
C CYS A 154 11.20 -1.93 -21.21
N PRO A 155 11.68 -2.97 -21.93
CA PRO A 155 12.68 -2.77 -22.97
C PRO A 155 12.13 -2.18 -24.28
N VAL A 156 10.82 -2.11 -24.44
CA VAL A 156 10.13 -1.56 -25.61
C VAL A 156 9.35 -0.30 -25.31
N ASP A 157 9.43 0.19 -24.07
CA ASP A 157 8.81 1.43 -23.61
C ASP A 157 7.30 1.53 -23.96
N CYS A 158 6.57 0.41 -23.76
CA CYS A 158 5.14 0.30 -24.07
C CYS A 158 4.22 0.56 -22.87
N ILE A 159 4.73 1.17 -21.79
CA ILE A 159 3.96 1.43 -20.56
C ILE A 159 3.84 2.92 -20.33
N ASP A 160 2.61 3.43 -20.33
CA ASP A 160 2.27 4.81 -20.04
C ASP A 160 1.64 4.93 -18.66
N MET A 161 1.93 6.03 -17.95
CA MET A 161 1.24 6.39 -16.71
C MET A 161 0.07 7.33 -17.03
N ILE A 162 -1.16 6.88 -16.76
CA ILE A 162 -2.37 7.66 -17.01
C ILE A 162 -2.90 8.21 -15.69
N GLU A 163 -3.03 9.54 -15.59
CA GLU A 163 -3.65 10.17 -14.44
C GLU A 163 -5.11 9.76 -14.31
N LEU A 164 -5.52 9.40 -13.10
CA LEU A 164 -6.91 9.10 -12.81
C LEU A 164 -7.74 10.38 -12.79
N PRO A 165 -8.91 10.39 -13.46
CA PRO A 165 -9.78 11.56 -13.43
C PRO A 165 -10.27 11.82 -12.00
N GLN A 166 -10.20 13.06 -11.56
CA GLN A 166 -10.79 13.48 -10.30
C GLN A 166 -12.31 13.43 -10.41
N THR A 167 -12.92 12.48 -9.74
CA THR A 167 -14.38 12.35 -9.63
C THR A 167 -14.81 12.62 -8.20
N ILE A 168 -16.12 12.85 -7.98
CA ILE A 168 -16.68 13.05 -6.63
C ILE A 168 -16.36 11.86 -5.70
N SER A 169 -16.26 10.65 -6.24
CA SER A 169 -15.93 9.43 -5.49
C SER A 169 -14.45 9.31 -5.12
N THR A 170 -13.56 9.93 -5.91
CA THR A 170 -12.11 9.91 -5.68
C THR A 170 -11.61 11.16 -4.97
N TRP A 171 -12.49 12.19 -4.82
CA TRP A 171 -12.11 13.43 -4.20
C TRP A 171 -12.09 13.30 -2.66
N LYS A 172 -10.92 13.54 -2.08
CA LYS A 172 -10.75 13.58 -0.61
C LYS A 172 -10.59 15.04 -0.21
N TRP A 173 -11.46 15.51 0.69
CA TRP A 173 -11.28 16.81 1.33
C TRP A 173 -9.98 16.79 2.14
N GLN A 174 -9.13 17.78 1.87
CA GLN A 174 -8.11 18.11 2.85
C GLN A 174 -8.83 18.65 4.10
N GLN A 175 -8.60 18.05 5.26
CA GLN A 175 -9.11 18.62 6.49
C GLN A 175 -8.51 20.02 6.66
N PRO A 176 -9.34 21.06 6.91
CA PRO A 176 -8.80 22.40 7.14
C PRO A 176 -7.86 22.34 8.36
N GLU A 177 -6.64 22.84 8.21
CA GLU A 177 -5.62 22.90 9.27
C GLU A 177 -6.09 23.67 10.52
N GLN A 178 -7.14 24.49 10.39
CA GLN A 178 -7.78 25.22 11.48
C GLN A 178 -9.26 24.93 11.48
N MET A 179 -9.81 24.54 12.62
CA MET A 179 -11.26 24.48 12.80
C MET A 179 -11.83 25.88 12.59
N ILE A 180 -12.69 26.02 11.56
CA ILE A 180 -13.41 27.26 11.31
C ILE A 180 -14.32 27.51 12.52
N PRO A 181 -14.13 28.59 13.31
CA PRO A 181 -14.99 28.87 14.44
C PRO A 181 -16.41 29.10 13.97
N ILE A 182 -17.34 28.24 14.37
CA ILE A 182 -18.76 28.39 14.07
C ILE A 182 -19.24 29.61 14.88
N LYS A 183 -19.51 30.72 14.20
CA LYS A 183 -20.18 31.87 14.83
C LYS A 183 -21.62 31.46 15.15
N GLN A 184 -21.94 31.30 16.43
CA GLN A 184 -23.33 31.15 16.82
C GLN A 184 -24.07 32.45 16.50
N VAL A 185 -25.00 32.37 15.57
CA VAL A 185 -25.94 33.50 15.31
C VAL A 185 -27.00 33.43 16.42
N GLU A 186 -26.94 34.36 17.35
CA GLU A 186 -27.99 34.54 18.34
C GLU A 186 -29.27 34.93 17.55
N ALA A 187 -30.32 34.10 17.65
CA ALA A 187 -31.63 34.41 17.10
C ALA A 187 -32.24 35.57 17.90
N ASN A 188 -32.46 36.69 17.21
CA ASN A 188 -33.15 37.85 17.74
C ASN A 188 -34.67 37.60 17.78
#